data_f055ec6978248d33861e30e2a995a7ba
#
_entry.id   f055ec6978248d33861e30e2a995a7ba
#
_cell.length_a   1.000
_cell.length_b   1.000
_cell.length_c   1.000
_cell.angle_alpha   90.00
_cell.angle_beta   90.00
_cell.angle_gamma   90.00
#
_symmetry.space_group_name_H-M   'P 1'
#
loop_
_entity.id
_entity.type
_entity.pdbx_description
1 polymer ?
#
loop_
_entity_poly.entity_id
_entity_poly.type
_entity_poly.pdbx_seq_one_letter_code
_entity_poly.pdbx_strand_id
1 'polypeptide(L)'
;MKASKGEEKIIGLLKKAQYKFEREKRFEDLKHGSYRFDFCIRRGQSNFCIVEYQGEGHYQPIGKFYHSRQDFLKAQERDRCKISYCLSHNIPLYIIPYWELDKITTARDLFKDKYRAKDCWKNDKDWFKFQTL
;
A
#
# COMPACT_ATOMS: atom_id res chain seq x y z
N MET A 1 10.47 -7.34 -11.35
CA MET A 1 9.15 -6.97 -11.88
C MET A 1 9.13 -5.49 -12.24
N LYS A 2 8.54 -5.17 -13.37
CA LYS A 2 8.48 -3.78 -13.83
C LYS A 2 7.48 -2.97 -12.99
N ALA A 3 7.87 -1.77 -12.58
CA ALA A 3 7.00 -0.90 -11.81
C ALA A 3 5.84 -0.39 -12.67
N SER A 4 4.65 -0.25 -12.06
CA SER A 4 3.53 0.40 -12.71
C SER A 4 3.80 1.91 -12.82
N LYS A 5 2.96 2.61 -13.61
CA LYS A 5 3.09 4.07 -13.74
C LYS A 5 2.92 4.78 -12.38
N GLY A 6 2.00 4.30 -11.56
CA GLY A 6 1.80 4.87 -10.23
C GLY A 6 3.01 4.66 -9.33
N GLU A 7 3.58 3.46 -9.36
CA GLU A 7 4.78 3.17 -8.60
C GLU A 7 5.97 3.99 -9.10
N GLU A 8 6.11 4.15 -10.41
CA GLU A 8 7.17 4.99 -10.99
C GLU A 8 7.07 6.44 -10.51
N LYS A 9 5.87 6.98 -10.42
CA LYS A 9 5.67 8.33 -9.90
C LYS A 9 6.15 8.44 -8.45
N ILE A 10 5.78 7.47 -7.62
CA ILE A 10 6.19 7.46 -6.21
C ILE A 10 7.71 7.33 -6.09
N ILE A 11 8.32 6.44 -6.89
CA ILE A 11 9.78 6.30 -6.92
C ILE A 11 10.44 7.64 -7.22
N GLY A 12 9.96 8.35 -8.24
CA GLY A 12 10.51 9.65 -8.62
C GLY A 12 10.41 10.68 -7.51
N LEU A 13 9.26 10.72 -6.83
CA LEU A 13 9.05 11.65 -5.72
C LEU A 13 9.96 11.35 -4.53
N LEU A 14 10.13 10.07 -4.20
CA LEU A 14 11.00 9.65 -3.11
C LEU A 14 12.46 9.98 -3.41
N LYS A 15 12.92 9.71 -4.63
CA LYS A 15 14.28 10.02 -5.04
C LYS A 15 14.56 11.52 -5.03
N LYS A 16 13.61 12.30 -5.53
CA LYS A 16 13.75 13.75 -5.56
C LYS A 16 13.88 14.34 -4.15
N ALA A 17 13.14 13.77 -3.20
CA ALA A 17 13.18 14.20 -1.80
C ALA A 17 14.32 13.54 -1.01
N GLN A 18 15.12 12.69 -1.65
CA GLN A 18 16.28 12.02 -1.08
C GLN A 18 15.94 11.08 0.08
N TYR A 19 14.75 10.45 0.04
CA TYR A 19 14.41 9.39 0.97
C TYR A 19 15.13 8.11 0.60
N LYS A 20 15.58 7.37 1.62
CA LYS A 20 16.07 6.00 1.44
C LYS A 20 14.88 5.06 1.53
N PHE A 21 14.78 4.14 0.58
CA PHE A 21 13.66 3.20 0.57
C PHE A 21 14.05 1.88 -0.10
N GLU A 22 13.33 0.82 0.30
CA GLU A 22 13.40 -0.48 -0.35
C GLU A 22 12.08 -0.73 -1.07
N ARG A 23 12.18 -1.38 -2.23
CA ARG A 23 11.00 -1.84 -2.96
C ARG A 23 10.71 -3.29 -2.62
N GLU A 24 9.39 -3.62 -2.64
CA GLU A 24 8.92 -5.00 -2.47
C GLU A 24 9.43 -5.65 -1.17
N LYS A 25 9.30 -4.90 -0.08
CA LYS A 25 9.74 -5.35 1.24
C LYS A 25 8.92 -6.55 1.72
N ARG A 26 9.61 -7.56 2.24
CA ARG A 26 8.99 -8.75 2.82
C ARG A 26 9.36 -8.86 4.28
N PHE A 27 8.44 -9.42 5.08
CA PHE A 27 8.68 -9.74 6.47
C PHE A 27 8.50 -11.23 6.68
N GLU A 28 9.48 -11.89 7.28
CA GLU A 28 9.47 -13.34 7.44
C GLU A 28 8.28 -13.83 8.26
N ASP A 29 7.86 -13.07 9.25
CA ASP A 29 6.74 -13.43 10.13
C ASP A 29 5.37 -13.06 9.55
N LEU A 30 5.31 -12.63 8.29
CA LEU A 30 4.06 -12.44 7.56
C LEU A 30 4.03 -13.42 6.39
N LYS A 31 3.27 -14.52 6.57
CA LYS A 31 3.11 -15.57 5.55
C LYS A 31 4.45 -16.04 4.98
N HIS A 32 5.46 -16.20 5.87
CA HIS A 32 6.81 -16.67 5.51
C HIS A 32 7.46 -15.82 4.41
N GLY A 33 7.20 -14.51 4.43
CA GLY A 33 7.79 -13.61 3.45
C GLY A 33 7.16 -13.66 2.06
N SER A 34 5.98 -14.29 1.92
CA SER A 34 5.32 -14.37 0.61
C SER A 34 4.58 -13.11 0.22
N TYR A 35 4.17 -12.27 1.19
CA TYR A 35 3.52 -11.00 0.90
C TYR A 35 4.54 -9.89 0.82
N ARG A 36 4.39 -9.01 -0.18
CA ARG A 36 5.33 -7.91 -0.42
C ARG A 36 4.64 -6.58 -0.23
N PHE A 37 5.39 -5.64 0.35
CA PHE A 37 4.96 -4.25 0.47
C PHE A 37 5.69 -3.42 -0.56
N ASP A 38 4.98 -2.52 -1.24
CA ASP A 38 5.55 -1.77 -2.37
C ASP A 38 6.78 -0.95 -2.00
N PHE A 39 6.70 -0.20 -0.91
CA PHE A 39 7.78 0.69 -0.48
C PHE A 39 7.94 0.64 1.03
N CYS A 40 9.16 0.37 1.47
CA CYS A 40 9.55 0.52 2.86
C CYS A 40 10.49 1.72 2.93
N ILE A 41 10.05 2.80 3.57
CA ILE A 41 10.73 4.09 3.53
C ILE A 41 11.34 4.39 4.88
N ARG A 42 12.64 4.73 4.89
CA ARG A 42 13.35 5.10 6.11
C ARG A 42 13.08 6.57 6.42
N ARG A 43 12.62 6.85 7.66
CA ARG A 43 12.37 8.21 8.13
C ARG A 43 13.20 8.49 9.39
N GLY A 44 14.44 8.02 9.41
CA GLY A 44 15.33 8.11 10.54
C GLY A 44 16.14 6.83 10.64
N GLN A 45 17.03 6.73 11.63
CA GLN A 45 17.94 5.60 11.73
C GLN A 45 17.23 4.28 12.04
N SER A 46 16.23 4.31 12.91
CA SER A 46 15.54 3.11 13.36
C SER A 46 14.06 3.08 12.98
N ASN A 47 13.52 4.19 12.48
CA ASN A 47 12.10 4.27 12.16
C ASN A 47 11.89 4.12 10.65
N PHE A 48 10.81 3.41 10.29
CA PHE A 48 10.42 3.29 8.90
C PHE A 48 8.90 3.26 8.81
N CYS A 49 8.41 3.50 7.60
CA CYS A 49 6.99 3.38 7.29
C CYS A 49 6.84 2.67 5.96
N ILE A 50 5.63 2.21 5.70
CA ILE A 50 5.29 1.50 4.47
C ILE A 50 4.32 2.36 3.66
N VAL A 51 4.55 2.42 2.35
CA VAL A 51 3.61 3.01 1.41
C VAL A 51 3.21 1.94 0.40
N GLU A 52 1.91 1.78 0.21
CA GLU A 52 1.34 0.88 -0.79
C GLU A 52 0.59 1.70 -1.82
N TYR A 53 0.87 1.45 -3.10
CA TYR A 53 0.06 2.01 -4.17
C TYR A 53 -0.96 0.98 -4.60
N GLN A 54 -2.25 1.36 -4.59
CA GLN A 54 -3.30 0.45 -5.02
C GLN A 54 -3.90 0.90 -6.34
N GLY A 55 -3.53 0.19 -7.39
CA GLY A 55 -4.07 0.42 -8.71
C GLY A 55 -5.52 -0.03 -8.81
N GLU A 56 -6.09 0.18 -10.00
CA GLU A 56 -7.50 -0.10 -10.27
C GLU A 56 -7.92 -1.53 -9.92
N GLY A 57 -7.02 -2.49 -10.13
CA GLY A 57 -7.31 -3.91 -9.87
C GLY A 57 -7.65 -4.22 -8.42
N HIS A 58 -7.25 -3.40 -7.46
CA HIS A 58 -7.60 -3.62 -6.06
C HIS A 58 -9.08 -3.35 -5.76
N TYR A 59 -9.78 -2.67 -6.67
CA TYR A 59 -11.16 -2.23 -6.44
C TYR A 59 -12.17 -2.82 -7.41
N GLN A 60 -11.73 -3.44 -8.49
CA GLN A 60 -12.60 -4.01 -9.51
C GLN A 60 -12.54 -5.54 -9.47
N PRO A 61 -13.68 -6.21 -9.16
CA PRO A 61 -13.67 -7.65 -8.89
C PRO A 61 -13.47 -8.52 -10.11
N ILE A 62 -13.83 -8.04 -11.32
CA ILE A 62 -13.82 -8.87 -12.54
C ILE A 62 -13.28 -8.04 -13.68
N GLY A 63 -12.77 -8.71 -14.73
CA GLY A 63 -12.33 -8.11 -15.95
C GLY A 63 -10.86 -8.35 -16.20
N LYS A 64 -10.13 -7.34 -16.65
CA LYS A 64 -8.74 -7.50 -17.09
C LYS A 64 -7.74 -7.80 -15.97
N PHE A 65 -8.15 -7.69 -14.69
CA PHE A 65 -7.25 -7.84 -13.56
C PHE A 65 -7.32 -9.22 -12.90
N TYR A 66 -8.50 -9.86 -12.91
CA TYR A 66 -8.71 -11.14 -12.22
C TYR A 66 -9.55 -12.07 -13.07
N HIS A 67 -9.21 -13.35 -13.02
CA HIS A 67 -9.95 -14.38 -13.75
C HIS A 67 -11.31 -14.67 -13.11
N SER A 68 -11.46 -14.44 -11.82
CA SER A 68 -12.68 -14.75 -11.10
C SER A 68 -12.87 -13.79 -9.93
N ARG A 69 -14.12 -13.74 -9.45
CA ARG A 69 -14.44 -13.01 -8.23
C ARG A 69 -13.67 -13.57 -7.03
N GLN A 70 -13.45 -14.89 -7.02
CA GLN A 70 -12.72 -15.54 -5.93
C GLN A 70 -11.28 -15.05 -5.86
N ASP A 71 -10.62 -14.86 -7.00
CA ASP A 71 -9.26 -14.32 -7.04
C ASP A 71 -9.21 -12.88 -6.51
N PHE A 72 -10.23 -12.08 -6.84
CA PHE A 72 -10.36 -10.72 -6.31
C PHE A 72 -10.52 -10.75 -4.78
N LEU A 73 -11.36 -11.65 -4.26
CA LEU A 73 -11.56 -11.77 -2.81
C LEU A 73 -10.28 -12.20 -2.09
N LYS A 74 -9.49 -13.08 -2.72
CA LYS A 74 -8.18 -13.48 -2.16
C LYS A 74 -7.22 -12.29 -2.10
N ALA A 75 -7.24 -11.45 -3.12
CA ALA A 75 -6.41 -10.25 -3.14
C ALA A 75 -6.83 -9.27 -2.05
N GLN A 76 -8.13 -9.09 -1.84
CA GLN A 76 -8.62 -8.24 -0.75
C GLN A 76 -8.23 -8.80 0.62
N GLU A 77 -8.29 -10.12 0.79
CA GLU A 77 -7.87 -10.76 2.04
C GLU A 77 -6.38 -10.54 2.30
N ARG A 78 -5.56 -10.61 1.24
CA ARG A 78 -4.13 -10.30 1.36
C ARG A 78 -3.92 -8.87 1.84
N ASP A 79 -4.66 -7.92 1.27
CA ASP A 79 -4.58 -6.51 1.67
C ASP A 79 -4.95 -6.35 3.15
N ARG A 80 -6.00 -7.02 3.61
CA ARG A 80 -6.40 -6.96 5.02
C ARG A 80 -5.35 -7.56 5.94
N CYS A 81 -4.72 -8.66 5.54
CA CYS A 81 -3.64 -9.27 6.32
C CYS A 81 -2.45 -8.33 6.45
N LYS A 82 -2.11 -7.62 5.38
CA LYS A 82 -1.01 -6.65 5.38
C LYS A 82 -1.32 -5.48 6.30
N ILE A 83 -2.55 -4.98 6.26
CA ILE A 83 -3.00 -3.90 7.15
C ILE A 83 -2.92 -4.35 8.61
N SER A 84 -3.47 -5.53 8.91
CA SER A 84 -3.45 -6.09 10.25
C SER A 84 -2.03 -6.26 10.78
N TYR A 85 -1.13 -6.76 9.94
CA TYR A 85 0.27 -6.94 10.30
C TYR A 85 0.92 -5.61 10.69
N CYS A 86 0.76 -4.58 9.86
CA CYS A 86 1.35 -3.29 10.13
C CYS A 86 0.79 -2.66 11.41
N LEU A 87 -0.53 -2.76 11.61
CA LEU A 87 -1.16 -2.20 12.80
C LEU A 87 -0.66 -2.90 14.07
N SER A 88 -0.55 -4.23 14.05
CA SER A 88 -0.13 -4.99 15.23
C SER A 88 1.35 -4.80 15.54
N HIS A 89 2.17 -4.44 14.56
CA HIS A 89 3.60 -4.20 14.72
C HIS A 89 3.95 -2.72 14.86
N ASN A 90 2.92 -1.85 14.94
CA ASN A 90 3.11 -0.40 15.04
C ASN A 90 3.93 0.17 13.88
N ILE A 91 3.75 -0.38 12.69
CA ILE A 91 4.38 0.11 11.47
C ILE A 91 3.41 1.06 10.78
N PRO A 92 3.75 2.34 10.62
CA PRO A 92 2.88 3.25 9.86
C PRO A 92 2.72 2.76 8.43
N LEU A 93 1.48 2.57 8.00
CA LEU A 93 1.14 2.12 6.66
C LEU A 93 0.27 3.17 5.99
N TYR A 94 0.70 3.63 4.82
CA TYR A 94 -0.04 4.61 4.02
C TYR A 94 -0.47 3.93 2.72
N ILE A 95 -1.75 3.97 2.44
CA ILE A 95 -2.32 3.33 1.24
C ILE A 95 -2.80 4.43 0.30
N ILE A 96 -2.22 4.47 -0.89
CA ILE A 96 -2.51 5.47 -1.91
C ILE A 96 -3.37 4.81 -2.98
N PRO A 97 -4.68 5.07 -3.00
CA PRO A 97 -5.52 4.53 -4.06
C PRO A 97 -5.28 5.26 -5.38
N TYR A 98 -5.52 4.59 -6.48
CA TYR A 98 -5.17 5.11 -7.81
C TYR A 98 -5.83 6.46 -8.14
N TRP A 99 -7.03 6.72 -7.61
CA TRP A 99 -7.72 7.98 -7.88
C TRP A 99 -7.14 9.19 -7.12
N GLU A 100 -6.24 8.94 -6.17
CA GLU A 100 -5.57 10.01 -5.43
C GLU A 100 -4.21 10.36 -6.01
N LEU A 101 -3.73 9.60 -6.99
CA LEU A 101 -2.37 9.74 -7.50
C LEU A 101 -2.07 11.15 -8.02
N ASP A 102 -3.03 11.78 -8.71
CA ASP A 102 -2.85 13.12 -9.25
C ASP A 102 -2.71 14.19 -8.18
N LYS A 103 -3.16 13.91 -6.97
CA LYS A 103 -3.05 14.83 -5.83
C LYS A 103 -1.70 14.72 -5.12
N ILE A 104 -0.92 13.72 -5.47
CA ILE A 104 0.41 13.50 -4.88
C ILE A 104 1.42 14.22 -5.73
N THR A 105 1.89 15.38 -5.27
CA THR A 105 2.84 16.21 -6.03
C THR A 105 4.23 16.24 -5.40
N THR A 106 4.34 15.93 -4.12
CA THR A 106 5.61 15.82 -3.41
C THR A 106 5.62 14.55 -2.58
N ALA A 107 6.81 14.12 -2.13
CA ALA A 107 6.91 12.95 -1.26
C ALA A 107 6.13 13.14 0.04
N ARG A 108 6.06 14.35 0.56
CA ARG A 108 5.34 14.63 1.81
C ARG A 108 3.85 14.32 1.69
N ASP A 109 3.28 14.45 0.50
CA ASP A 109 1.87 14.14 0.28
C ASP A 109 1.54 12.67 0.55
N LEU A 110 2.53 11.78 0.43
CA LEU A 110 2.33 10.34 0.68
C LEU A 110 1.99 10.06 2.15
N PHE A 111 2.41 10.93 3.05
CA PHE A 111 2.31 10.69 4.50
C PHE A 111 1.14 11.44 5.15
N LYS A 112 0.17 11.86 4.36
CA LYS A 112 -1.03 12.51 4.90
C LYS A 112 -1.86 11.53 5.69
N ASP A 113 -2.46 11.99 6.78
CA ASP A 113 -3.24 11.16 7.68
C ASP A 113 -4.40 10.44 6.99
N LYS A 114 -4.98 11.06 5.96
CA LYS A 114 -6.09 10.43 5.23
C LYS A 114 -5.69 9.12 4.53
N TYR A 115 -4.39 8.91 4.28
CA TYR A 115 -3.90 7.68 3.67
C TYR A 115 -3.45 6.66 4.72
N ARG A 116 -3.39 7.05 5.99
CA ARG A 116 -2.93 6.19 7.07
C ARG A 116 -3.93 5.07 7.32
N ALA A 117 -3.45 3.82 7.27
CA ALA A 117 -4.32 2.66 7.52
C ALA A 117 -4.89 2.70 8.93
N LYS A 118 -6.17 2.38 9.05
CA LYS A 118 -6.93 2.46 10.28
C LYS A 118 -7.36 1.08 10.76
N ASP A 119 -7.53 0.95 12.07
CA ASP A 119 -7.86 -0.32 12.70
C ASP A 119 -9.14 -0.96 12.13
N CYS A 120 -10.14 -0.16 11.80
CA CYS A 120 -11.40 -0.68 11.26
C CYS A 120 -11.23 -1.34 9.89
N TRP A 121 -10.19 -0.98 9.12
CA TRP A 121 -9.99 -1.52 7.77
C TRP A 121 -9.69 -3.01 7.77
N LYS A 122 -9.03 -3.53 8.81
CA LYS A 122 -8.65 -4.95 8.84
C LYS A 122 -9.83 -5.89 8.98
N ASN A 123 -10.96 -5.42 9.49
CA ASN A 123 -12.14 -6.24 9.76
C ASN A 123 -13.31 -5.93 8.81
N ASP A 124 -13.22 -4.91 8.01
CA ASP A 124 -14.31 -4.48 7.13
C ASP A 124 -14.11 -5.08 5.73
N LYS A 125 -15.13 -5.75 5.22
CA LYS A 125 -15.10 -6.33 3.88
C LYS A 125 -15.04 -5.27 2.78
N ASP A 126 -15.52 -4.08 3.09
CA ASP A 126 -15.57 -2.95 2.17
C ASP A 126 -14.62 -1.83 2.62
N TRP A 127 -13.50 -2.20 3.23
CA TRP A 127 -12.56 -1.24 3.80
C TRP A 127 -12.15 -0.14 2.81
N PHE A 128 -12.10 -0.46 1.53
CA PHE A 128 -11.72 0.51 0.51
C PHE A 128 -12.70 1.69 0.42
N LYS A 129 -13.92 1.54 0.89
CA LYS A 129 -14.89 2.64 0.90
C LYS A 129 -14.46 3.79 1.80
N PHE A 130 -13.67 3.50 2.81
CA PHE A 130 -13.15 4.54 3.70
C PHE A 130 -12.16 5.45 3.00
N GLN A 131 -11.54 4.97 1.93
CA GLN A 131 -10.57 5.76 1.17
C GLN A 131 -11.22 6.73 0.19
N THR A 132 -12.50 6.56 -0.11
CA THR A 132 -13.24 7.43 -1.02
C THR A 132 -13.96 8.57 -0.30
N LEU A 133 -14.03 8.51 1.01
CA LEU A 133 -14.67 9.55 1.84
C LEU A 133 -13.70 10.73 2.16
#